data_1d3dd8b3cf90ca47a86e7f813da7d008
#
_entry.id   1d3dd8b3cf90ca47a86e7f813da7d008
#
_cell.length_a   1.000
_cell.length_b   1.000
_cell.length_c   1.000
_cell.angle_alpha   90.00
_cell.angle_beta   90.00
_cell.angle_gamma   90.00
#
_symmetry.space_group_name_H-M   'P 1'
#
loop_
_entity.id
_entity.type
_entity.pdbx_description
1 polymer ?
#
loop_
_entity_poly.entity_id
_entity_poly.type
_entity_poly.pdbx_seq_one_letter_code
_entity_poly.pdbx_strand_id
1 'polypeptide(L)'
;MEVTEIWRSEGEVLVAGRPWDSPEVAAEVEALGGPGARLVRDEGAERFDVLPLLVATDGAIASFGHDSRRLWPNLVIGGVEGMAEREWPGSCLRIGKVLIGVQDLRLRCIMTSYDPDTQVQDSAITQGIYRRFEGKLALNCFVLEGGEIAVGDEVQRVRGRACAGVAE
;
A
#
# COMPACT_ATOMS: atom_id res chain seq x y z
N MET A 1 -13.07 15.10 0.97
CA MET A 1 -12.44 13.78 1.09
C MET A 1 -11.91 13.63 2.50
N GLU A 2 -11.85 12.44 3.02
CA GLU A 2 -11.34 12.14 4.35
C GLU A 2 -10.55 10.82 4.37
N VAL A 3 -9.73 10.62 5.38
CA VAL A 3 -9.06 9.34 5.62
C VAL A 3 -10.06 8.37 6.21
N THR A 4 -10.33 7.24 5.54
CA THR A 4 -11.27 6.22 6.00
C THR A 4 -10.61 5.01 6.62
N GLU A 5 -9.39 4.68 6.18
CA GLU A 5 -8.61 3.56 6.73
C GLU A 5 -7.12 3.89 6.76
N ILE A 6 -6.43 3.41 7.78
CA ILE A 6 -4.97 3.43 7.92
C ILE A 6 -4.53 2.00 8.19
N TRP A 7 -3.74 1.46 7.28
CA TRP A 7 -3.20 0.11 7.39
C TRP A 7 -1.75 0.19 7.83
N ARG A 8 -1.53 -0.18 9.06
CA ARG A 8 -0.21 -0.26 9.68
C ARG A 8 -0.07 -1.56 10.47
N SER A 9 1.14 -2.06 10.56
CA SER A 9 1.47 -3.14 11.47
C SER A 9 1.61 -2.57 12.88
N GLU A 10 0.72 -2.91 13.79
CA GLU A 10 0.84 -2.59 15.22
C GLU A 10 1.14 -3.85 16.01
N GLY A 11 2.06 -3.75 16.94
CA GLY A 11 2.41 -4.81 17.87
C GLY A 11 3.61 -5.66 17.46
N GLU A 12 3.73 -6.82 18.13
CA GLU A 12 4.80 -7.78 17.90
C GLU A 12 4.64 -8.45 16.52
N VAL A 13 5.76 -8.57 15.79
CA VAL A 13 5.75 -9.30 14.51
C VAL A 13 5.65 -10.80 14.79
N LEU A 14 4.62 -11.43 14.26
CA LEU A 14 4.37 -12.85 14.43
C LEU A 14 4.54 -13.61 13.11
N VAL A 15 5.09 -14.81 13.19
CA VAL A 15 5.14 -15.80 12.11
C VAL A 15 4.29 -16.99 12.52
N ALA A 16 3.20 -17.23 11.84
CA ALA A 16 2.22 -18.27 12.18
C ALA A 16 1.79 -18.21 13.67
N GLY A 17 1.55 -17.00 14.18
CA GLY A 17 1.11 -16.77 15.56
C GLY A 17 2.20 -16.85 16.63
N ARG A 18 3.48 -17.00 16.24
CA ARG A 18 4.64 -17.06 17.15
C ARG A 18 5.53 -15.84 16.96
N PRO A 19 6.23 -15.34 18.01
CA PRO A 19 7.21 -14.27 17.86
C PRO A 19 8.22 -14.58 16.74
N TRP A 20 8.49 -13.62 15.87
CA TRP A 20 9.35 -13.81 14.68
C TRP A 20 10.80 -14.20 15.03
N ASP A 21 11.25 -13.83 16.21
CA ASP A 21 12.60 -14.08 16.75
C ASP A 21 12.65 -15.29 17.71
N SER A 22 11.54 -16.05 17.79
CA SER A 22 11.52 -17.26 18.63
C SER A 22 12.41 -18.37 18.07
N PRO A 23 12.96 -19.25 18.93
CA PRO A 23 13.80 -20.37 18.49
C PRO A 23 13.09 -21.31 17.52
N GLU A 24 11.78 -21.51 17.68
CA GLU A 24 10.95 -22.36 16.83
C GLU A 24 10.84 -21.80 15.41
N VAL A 25 10.63 -20.48 15.29
CA VAL A 25 10.59 -19.79 13.99
C VAL A 25 11.97 -19.83 13.34
N ALA A 26 13.04 -19.60 14.12
CA ALA A 26 14.41 -19.67 13.62
C ALA A 26 14.74 -21.06 13.04
N ALA A 27 14.34 -22.13 13.74
CA ALA A 27 14.55 -23.50 13.27
C ALA A 27 13.77 -23.80 11.98
N GLU A 28 12.53 -23.34 11.85
CA GLU A 28 11.75 -23.49 10.62
C GLU A 28 12.35 -22.71 9.44
N VAL A 29 12.81 -21.48 9.68
CA VAL A 29 13.46 -20.68 8.65
C VAL A 29 14.73 -21.34 8.14
N GLU A 30 15.56 -21.89 9.05
CA GLU A 30 16.75 -22.62 8.66
C GLU A 30 16.43 -23.93 7.92
N ALA A 31 15.39 -24.65 8.35
CA ALA A 31 14.95 -25.89 7.67
C ALA A 31 14.45 -25.62 6.24
N LEU A 32 13.78 -24.49 5.99
CA LEU A 32 13.24 -24.13 4.68
C LEU A 32 14.27 -23.41 3.79
N GLY A 33 15.07 -22.54 4.38
CA GLY A 33 16.02 -21.69 3.66
C GLY A 33 17.43 -22.25 3.52
N GLY A 34 17.73 -23.36 4.22
CA GLY A 34 19.05 -23.99 4.28
C GLY A 34 19.93 -23.47 5.42
N PRO A 35 21.12 -24.07 5.59
CA PRO A 35 22.03 -23.75 6.70
C PRO A 35 22.38 -22.26 6.76
N GLY A 36 22.16 -21.64 7.93
CA GLY A 36 22.43 -20.24 8.17
C GLY A 36 21.34 -19.26 7.71
N ALA A 37 20.22 -19.75 7.17
CA ALA A 37 19.06 -18.92 6.87
C ALA A 37 18.48 -18.36 8.18
N ARG A 38 18.17 -17.07 8.18
CA ARG A 38 17.61 -16.39 9.36
C ARG A 38 16.75 -15.22 8.96
N LEU A 39 15.74 -14.91 9.77
CA LEU A 39 15.05 -13.63 9.72
C LEU A 39 15.93 -12.55 10.33
N VAL A 40 15.93 -11.38 9.74
CA VAL A 40 16.60 -10.21 10.28
C VAL A 40 15.62 -9.05 10.34
N ARG A 41 15.71 -8.27 11.43
CA ARG A 41 15.00 -7.01 11.50
C ARG A 41 15.78 -5.97 10.69
N ASP A 42 15.16 -5.48 9.62
CA ASP A 42 15.72 -4.36 8.89
C ASP A 42 15.19 -3.04 9.48
N GLU A 43 16.11 -2.18 9.90
CA GLU A 43 15.81 -0.84 10.42
C GLU A 43 16.12 0.27 9.41
N GLY A 44 16.47 -0.12 8.18
CA GLY A 44 16.70 0.82 7.08
C GLY A 44 15.47 1.65 6.75
N ALA A 45 15.70 2.86 6.24
CA ALA A 45 14.61 3.76 5.83
C ALA A 45 13.89 3.28 4.57
N GLU A 46 14.56 2.50 3.73
CA GLU A 46 14.07 2.04 2.44
C GLU A 46 13.58 0.59 2.53
N ARG A 47 12.31 0.41 2.94
CA ARG A 47 11.66 -0.90 3.08
C ARG A 47 10.41 -1.02 2.20
N PHE A 48 10.47 -0.51 1.00
CA PHE A 48 9.35 -0.50 0.07
C PHE A 48 9.81 -0.90 -1.34
N ASP A 49 8.91 -1.52 -2.07
CA ASP A 49 9.16 -2.02 -3.42
C ASP A 49 9.33 -0.87 -4.45
N VAL A 50 8.44 0.11 -4.43
CA VAL A 50 8.45 1.25 -5.36
C VAL A 50 8.52 2.57 -4.61
N LEU A 51 7.55 2.85 -3.75
CA LEU A 51 7.47 4.05 -2.91
C LEU A 51 6.91 3.70 -1.53
N PRO A 52 7.20 4.53 -0.50
CA PRO A 52 6.86 4.22 0.89
C PRO A 52 5.36 4.15 1.18
N LEU A 53 4.52 4.77 0.36
CA LEU A 53 3.08 4.78 0.58
C LEU A 53 2.32 4.32 -0.66
N LEU A 54 1.35 3.44 -0.42
CA LEU A 54 0.30 3.08 -1.35
C LEU A 54 -1.02 3.67 -0.85
N VAL A 55 -1.61 4.54 -1.65
CA VAL A 55 -2.89 5.19 -1.34
C VAL A 55 -3.96 4.66 -2.28
N ALA A 56 -5.06 4.17 -1.73
CA ALA A 56 -6.25 3.80 -2.48
C ALA A 56 -7.39 4.78 -2.18
N THR A 57 -8.44 4.75 -3.00
CA THR A 57 -9.67 5.49 -2.79
C THR A 57 -10.85 4.56 -2.68
N ASP A 58 -11.90 4.96 -1.99
CA ASP A 58 -13.15 4.19 -1.90
C ASP A 58 -13.77 3.95 -3.27
N GLY A 59 -13.71 4.93 -4.18
CA GLY A 59 -14.19 4.80 -5.54
C GLY A 59 -13.39 3.77 -6.35
N ALA A 60 -12.04 3.77 -6.23
CA ALA A 60 -11.19 2.77 -6.89
C ALA A 60 -11.44 1.36 -6.33
N ILE A 61 -11.59 1.22 -5.02
CA ILE A 61 -11.91 -0.05 -4.35
C ILE A 61 -13.28 -0.57 -4.82
N ALA A 62 -14.29 0.29 -4.85
CA ALA A 62 -15.61 -0.07 -5.36
C ALA A 62 -15.56 -0.50 -6.84
N SER A 63 -14.79 0.22 -7.66
CA SER A 63 -14.57 -0.13 -9.07
C SER A 63 -13.80 -1.43 -9.22
N PHE A 64 -12.85 -1.75 -8.35
CA PHE A 64 -12.13 -3.01 -8.32
C PHE A 64 -13.09 -4.19 -8.10
N GLY A 65 -14.00 -4.07 -7.13
CA GLY A 65 -15.09 -5.05 -6.90
C GLY A 65 -14.62 -6.35 -6.24
N HIS A 66 -13.45 -6.35 -5.61
CA HIS A 66 -12.89 -7.45 -4.82
C HIS A 66 -12.42 -6.93 -3.47
N ASP A 67 -11.97 -7.82 -2.61
CA ASP A 67 -11.42 -7.46 -1.30
C ASP A 67 -10.28 -6.44 -1.44
N SER A 68 -10.43 -5.30 -0.78
CA SER A 68 -9.46 -4.18 -0.81
C SER A 68 -8.08 -4.58 -0.27
N ARG A 69 -8.03 -5.56 0.63
CA ARG A 69 -6.78 -6.09 1.18
C ARG A 69 -5.83 -6.65 0.11
N ARG A 70 -6.36 -7.08 -1.04
CA ARG A 70 -5.57 -7.50 -2.21
C ARG A 70 -4.75 -6.36 -2.83
N LEU A 71 -5.14 -5.12 -2.55
CA LEU A 71 -4.41 -3.93 -3.01
C LEU A 71 -3.32 -3.49 -2.04
N TRP A 72 -3.36 -3.92 -0.78
CA TRP A 72 -2.42 -3.60 0.29
C TRP A 72 -2.18 -2.10 0.48
N PRO A 73 -3.22 -1.29 0.61
CA PRO A 73 -3.06 0.14 0.77
C PRO A 73 -2.53 0.47 2.18
N ASN A 74 -1.70 1.51 2.28
CA ASN A 74 -1.36 2.08 3.58
C ASN A 74 -2.45 3.05 4.06
N LEU A 75 -3.07 3.77 3.12
CA LEU A 75 -4.15 4.72 3.38
C LEU A 75 -5.30 4.48 2.40
N VAL A 76 -6.52 4.61 2.90
CA VAL A 76 -7.72 4.69 2.07
C VAL A 76 -8.36 6.05 2.27
N ILE A 77 -8.66 6.72 1.16
CA ILE A 77 -9.31 8.04 1.14
C ILE A 77 -10.74 7.86 0.64
N GLY A 78 -11.68 8.28 1.45
CA GLY A 78 -13.10 8.25 1.15
C GLY A 78 -13.63 9.55 0.55
N GLY A 79 -14.83 9.47 -0.02
CA GLY A 79 -15.48 10.58 -0.69
C GLY A 79 -14.91 10.87 -2.08
N VAL A 80 -14.38 9.85 -2.75
CA VAL A 80 -13.82 9.92 -4.10
C VAL A 80 -14.73 9.16 -5.06
N GLU A 81 -15.29 9.84 -6.03
CA GLU A 81 -16.20 9.21 -6.99
C GLU A 81 -15.45 8.43 -8.07
N GLY A 82 -15.84 7.18 -8.28
CA GLY A 82 -15.31 6.32 -9.34
C GLY A 82 -13.80 6.18 -9.31
N MET A 83 -13.15 6.47 -10.42
CA MET A 83 -11.71 6.38 -10.61
C MET A 83 -11.06 7.78 -10.70
N ALA A 84 -11.58 8.77 -9.98
CA ALA A 84 -11.11 10.16 -10.09
C ALA A 84 -9.64 10.34 -9.65
N GLU A 85 -9.11 9.43 -8.83
CA GLU A 85 -7.69 9.43 -8.43
C GLU A 85 -6.73 9.21 -9.61
N ARG A 86 -7.20 8.71 -10.74
CA ARG A 86 -6.35 8.55 -11.95
C ARG A 86 -5.81 9.87 -12.49
N GLU A 87 -6.43 10.99 -12.11
CA GLU A 87 -5.99 12.34 -12.47
C GLU A 87 -5.11 13.01 -11.40
N TRP A 88 -4.72 12.26 -10.35
CA TRP A 88 -3.96 12.84 -9.24
C TRP A 88 -2.44 12.81 -9.37
N PRO A 89 -1.80 11.98 -10.22
CA PRO A 89 -0.36 12.06 -10.41
C PRO A 89 0.14 13.47 -10.64
N GLY A 90 1.24 13.85 -9.96
CA GLY A 90 1.79 15.20 -9.96
C GLY A 90 1.06 16.21 -9.04
N SER A 91 0.08 15.75 -8.26
CA SER A 91 -0.54 16.54 -7.19
C SER A 91 -0.04 16.12 -5.80
N CYS A 92 -0.45 16.83 -4.76
CA CYS A 92 -0.25 16.42 -3.38
C CYS A 92 -1.59 16.25 -2.65
N LEU A 93 -1.56 15.42 -1.61
CA LEU A 93 -2.62 15.27 -0.64
C LEU A 93 -2.16 15.95 0.67
N ARG A 94 -2.90 16.97 1.11
CA ARG A 94 -2.69 17.61 2.40
C ARG A 94 -3.68 17.05 3.41
N ILE A 95 -3.15 16.60 4.54
CA ILE A 95 -3.91 16.04 5.66
C ILE A 95 -3.38 16.73 6.92
N GLY A 96 -4.07 17.78 7.38
CA GLY A 96 -3.56 18.64 8.43
C GLY A 96 -2.17 19.22 8.08
N LYS A 97 -1.14 18.83 8.85
CA LYS A 97 0.27 19.22 8.61
C LYS A 97 0.99 18.30 7.64
N VAL A 98 0.47 17.10 7.40
CA VAL A 98 1.11 16.12 6.53
C VAL A 98 0.91 16.50 5.06
N LEU A 99 1.96 16.35 4.27
CA LEU A 99 1.91 16.53 2.82
C LEU A 99 2.48 15.29 2.13
N ILE A 100 1.64 14.65 1.32
CA ILE A 100 1.96 13.43 0.57
C ILE A 100 1.97 13.76 -0.92
N GLY A 101 3.08 13.53 -1.59
CA GLY A 101 3.18 13.64 -3.04
C GLY A 101 2.63 12.40 -3.74
N VAL A 102 1.86 12.61 -4.81
CA VAL A 102 1.33 11.53 -5.66
C VAL A 102 2.21 11.42 -6.90
N GLN A 103 2.99 10.34 -6.97
CA GLN A 103 3.93 10.11 -8.07
C GLN A 103 3.21 9.63 -9.33
N ASP A 104 2.61 8.46 -9.25
CA ASP A 104 1.96 7.81 -10.39
C ASP A 104 0.89 6.80 -9.94
N LEU A 105 0.26 6.15 -10.91
CA LEU A 105 -0.65 5.04 -10.70
C LEU A 105 0.15 3.75 -10.47
N ARG A 106 -0.17 3.01 -9.41
CA ARG A 106 0.51 1.76 -9.06
C ARG A 106 0.22 0.66 -10.09
N LEU A 107 1.27 0.20 -10.78
CA LEU A 107 1.21 -1.02 -11.58
C LEU A 107 1.04 -2.23 -10.66
N ARG A 108 0.04 -3.06 -10.94
CA ARG A 108 -0.30 -4.21 -10.10
C ARG A 108 0.39 -5.48 -10.59
N CYS A 109 0.91 -6.24 -9.65
CA CYS A 109 1.56 -7.52 -9.90
C CYS A 109 0.65 -8.71 -9.54
N ILE A 110 1.15 -9.91 -9.73
CA ILE A 110 0.46 -11.17 -9.45
C ILE A 110 -0.03 -11.29 -7.99
N MET A 111 0.57 -10.56 -7.05
CA MET A 111 0.18 -10.62 -5.64
C MET A 111 -1.28 -10.25 -5.41
N THR A 112 -1.88 -9.41 -6.26
CA THR A 112 -3.31 -9.10 -6.19
C THR A 112 -4.23 -10.30 -6.45
N SER A 113 -3.72 -11.35 -7.07
CA SER A 113 -4.48 -12.57 -7.35
C SER A 113 -4.62 -13.49 -6.14
N TYR A 114 -3.78 -13.35 -5.12
CA TYR A 114 -3.85 -14.21 -3.94
C TYR A 114 -4.92 -13.73 -2.98
N ASP A 115 -5.71 -14.68 -2.48
CA ASP A 115 -6.69 -14.41 -1.43
C ASP A 115 -5.97 -14.11 -0.12
N PRO A 116 -6.32 -13.00 0.57
CA PRO A 116 -5.58 -12.57 1.76
C PRO A 116 -5.73 -13.53 2.95
N ASP A 117 -6.77 -14.35 3.00
CA ASP A 117 -7.02 -15.28 4.10
C ASP A 117 -6.55 -16.70 3.76
N THR A 118 -6.88 -17.19 2.57
CA THR A 118 -6.63 -18.59 2.18
C THR A 118 -5.35 -18.79 1.38
N GLN A 119 -4.76 -17.71 0.87
CA GLN A 119 -3.61 -17.69 -0.05
C GLN A 119 -3.87 -18.45 -1.37
N VAL A 120 -5.13 -18.78 -1.65
CA VAL A 120 -5.51 -19.38 -2.94
C VAL A 120 -5.40 -18.33 -4.04
N GLN A 121 -4.73 -18.70 -5.12
CA GLN A 121 -4.54 -17.81 -6.26
C GLN A 121 -5.74 -17.88 -7.22
N ASP A 122 -6.27 -16.69 -7.58
CA ASP A 122 -7.19 -16.49 -8.69
C ASP A 122 -6.60 -15.49 -9.69
N SER A 123 -6.00 -16.01 -10.76
CA SER A 123 -5.37 -15.20 -11.79
C SER A 123 -6.35 -14.31 -12.58
N ALA A 124 -7.66 -14.62 -12.54
CA ALA A 124 -8.68 -13.81 -13.21
C ALA A 124 -8.75 -12.41 -12.62
N ILE A 125 -8.43 -12.24 -11.33
CA ILE A 125 -8.41 -10.94 -10.65
C ILE A 125 -7.34 -10.03 -11.26
N THR A 126 -6.08 -10.49 -11.33
CA THR A 126 -5.00 -9.70 -11.95
C THR A 126 -5.28 -9.42 -13.42
N GLN A 127 -5.76 -10.41 -14.19
CA GLN A 127 -6.18 -10.22 -15.58
C GLN A 127 -7.32 -9.20 -15.69
N GLY A 128 -8.26 -9.20 -14.74
CA GLY A 128 -9.32 -8.21 -14.64
C GLY A 128 -8.79 -6.79 -14.46
N ILE A 129 -7.77 -6.62 -13.59
CA ILE A 129 -7.10 -5.33 -13.40
C ILE A 129 -6.44 -4.86 -14.70
N TYR A 130 -5.74 -5.75 -15.41
CA TYR A 130 -5.10 -5.39 -16.68
C TYR A 130 -6.12 -4.98 -17.74
N ARG A 131 -7.23 -5.72 -17.89
CA ARG A 131 -8.26 -5.41 -18.89
C ARG A 131 -9.05 -4.15 -18.59
N ARG A 132 -9.39 -3.90 -17.32
CA ARG A 132 -10.29 -2.81 -16.91
C ARG A 132 -9.56 -1.52 -16.58
N PHE A 133 -8.32 -1.61 -16.09
CA PHE A 133 -7.58 -0.50 -15.53
C PHE A 133 -6.16 -0.38 -16.09
N GLU A 134 -5.86 -1.04 -17.22
CA GLU A 134 -4.53 -1.01 -17.86
C GLU A 134 -3.41 -1.53 -16.92
N GLY A 135 -3.74 -2.44 -16.03
CA GLY A 135 -2.82 -2.95 -15.01
C GLY A 135 -2.57 -2.02 -13.82
N LYS A 136 -3.19 -0.82 -13.78
CA LYS A 136 -2.87 0.23 -12.81
C LYS A 136 -4.06 0.52 -11.91
N LEU A 137 -3.86 0.37 -10.59
CA LEU A 137 -4.88 0.59 -9.56
C LEU A 137 -4.23 1.04 -8.26
N ALA A 138 -4.77 2.07 -7.63
CA ALA A 138 -4.20 2.82 -6.51
C ALA A 138 -2.98 3.69 -6.92
N LEU A 139 -2.41 4.40 -5.97
CA LEU A 139 -1.43 5.46 -6.17
C LEU A 139 -0.12 5.15 -5.44
N ASN A 140 1.00 5.27 -6.14
CA ASN A 140 2.32 5.35 -5.53
C ASN A 140 2.54 6.76 -4.98
N CYS A 141 2.84 6.85 -3.69
CA CYS A 141 2.98 8.12 -3.01
C CYS A 141 4.24 8.18 -2.14
N PHE A 142 4.69 9.40 -1.86
CA PHE A 142 5.85 9.68 -1.01
C PHE A 142 5.55 10.82 -0.04
N VAL A 143 6.24 10.83 1.11
CA VAL A 143 6.03 11.84 2.15
C VAL A 143 6.93 13.03 1.87
N LEU A 144 6.32 14.22 1.78
CA LEU A 144 7.00 15.52 1.68
C LEU A 144 7.12 16.20 3.05
N GLU A 145 6.03 16.21 3.81
CA GLU A 145 5.96 16.72 5.17
C GLU A 145 5.37 15.65 6.06
N GLY A 146 6.13 15.15 7.03
CA GLY A 146 5.68 14.11 7.96
C GLY A 146 4.79 14.64 9.08
N GLY A 147 4.11 13.75 9.77
CA GLY A 147 3.25 14.04 10.90
C GLY A 147 2.33 12.90 11.24
N GLU A 148 1.41 13.14 12.14
CA GLU A 148 0.37 12.18 12.52
C GLU A 148 -0.89 12.43 11.71
N ILE A 149 -1.56 11.35 11.33
CA ILE A 149 -2.85 11.32 10.66
C ILE A 149 -3.75 10.32 11.36
N ALA A 150 -5.05 10.60 11.35
CA ALA A 150 -6.07 9.73 11.93
C ALA A 150 -7.23 9.50 10.95
N VAL A 151 -7.97 8.44 11.18
CA VAL A 151 -9.24 8.20 10.47
C VAL A 151 -10.20 9.35 10.79
N GLY A 152 -10.83 9.91 9.76
CA GLY A 152 -11.69 11.09 9.83
C GLY A 152 -10.99 12.41 9.51
N ASP A 153 -9.65 12.41 9.38
CA ASP A 153 -8.94 13.64 8.98
C ASP A 153 -9.31 14.05 7.56
N GLU A 154 -9.54 15.35 7.39
CA GLU A 154 -9.85 15.95 6.08
C GLU A 154 -8.66 15.83 5.14
N VAL A 155 -8.93 15.41 3.90
CA VAL A 155 -7.95 15.34 2.82
C VAL A 155 -8.25 16.36 1.73
N GLN A 156 -7.28 17.20 1.46
CA GLN A 156 -7.36 18.21 0.39
C GLN A 156 -6.33 17.91 -0.70
N ARG A 157 -6.79 17.77 -1.95
CA ARG A 157 -5.89 17.69 -3.10
C ARG A 157 -5.38 19.08 -3.45
N VAL A 158 -4.08 19.27 -3.44
CA VAL A 158 -3.41 20.51 -3.78
C VAL A 158 -2.46 20.31 -4.96
N ARG A 159 -2.25 21.34 -5.74
CA ARG A 159 -1.28 21.37 -6.84
C ARG A 159 -0.16 22.33 -6.52
N GLY A 160 1.08 21.95 -6.77
CA GLY A 160 2.23 22.82 -6.54
C GLY A 160 3.51 22.21 -7.14
N ARG A 161 4.56 23.01 -7.30
CA ARG A 161 5.85 22.55 -7.86
C ARG A 161 6.48 21.41 -7.04
N ALA A 162 6.29 21.41 -5.72
CA ALA A 162 6.80 20.39 -4.83
C ALA A 162 6.08 19.03 -5.00
N CYS A 163 4.90 19.00 -5.64
CA CYS A 163 4.11 17.79 -5.81
C CYS A 163 4.50 16.94 -7.02
N ALA A 164 5.24 17.50 -7.95
CA ALA A 164 5.71 16.80 -9.14
C ALA A 164 6.99 16.04 -8.79
N GLY A 165 6.89 14.85 -8.22
CA GLY A 165 7.94 13.91 -7.88
C GLY A 165 9.40 14.32 -8.09
N VAL A 166 10.32 13.62 -7.44
CA VAL A 166 11.75 13.73 -7.79
C VAL A 166 11.88 13.13 -9.19
N ALA A 167 12.00 13.99 -10.20
CA ALA A 167 12.46 13.55 -11.52
C ALA A 167 13.83 12.89 -11.31
N GLU A 168 13.95 11.61 -11.71
CA GLU A 168 15.23 10.92 -11.76
C GLU A 168 16.27 11.72 -12.58
#